data_f40151c3179ab7886ea8ff9cbc38dbdf
#
_entry.id   f40151c3179ab7886ea8ff9cbc38dbdf
#
_cell.length_a   1.000
_cell.length_b   1.000
_cell.length_c   1.000
_cell.angle_alpha   90.00
_cell.angle_beta   90.00
_cell.angle_gamma   90.00
#
_symmetry.space_group_name_H-M   'P 1'
#
loop_
_entity.id
_entity.type
_entity.pdbx_description
1 polymer ?
#
loop_
_entity_poly.entity_id
_entity_poly.type
_entity_poly.pdbx_seq_one_letter_code
_entity_poly.pdbx_strand_id
1 'polypeptide(L)'
;RKEKMKPVQHKAVGAKVTYNHAYNRYYPAAGEQTLVDGNMGGWAHGDGRWQGFIGKDCFDVTIDLGKSTKISSVGTDFMQSSGPEIFYPSQYTVSVSEDGKNFTRVFDKKYESSKEPILNFKTLTWKGSKTARYIRVQAKPSSFGGWLFVDEIIVK
;
A
#
# COMPACT_ATOMS: atom_id res chain seq x y z
N ARG A 1 -6.59 -14.27 8.81
CA ARG A 1 -5.13 -14.15 8.85
C ARG A 1 -4.58 -14.76 10.12
N LYS A 2 -3.41 -15.34 10.04
CA LYS A 2 -2.70 -15.86 11.20
C LYS A 2 -1.85 -14.73 11.80
N GLU A 3 -1.67 -14.74 13.12
CA GLU A 3 -0.82 -13.75 13.81
C GLU A 3 0.64 -13.78 13.32
N LYS A 4 1.13 -14.95 12.93
CA LYS A 4 2.47 -15.15 12.37
C LYS A 4 2.34 -15.80 11.00
N MET A 5 2.34 -14.97 9.97
CA MET A 5 2.43 -15.44 8.60
C MET A 5 3.91 -15.54 8.20
N LYS A 6 4.21 -16.49 7.32
CA LYS A 6 5.53 -16.52 6.69
C LYS A 6 5.70 -15.27 5.82
N PRO A 7 6.90 -14.68 5.75
CA PRO A 7 7.14 -13.55 4.87
C PRO A 7 6.77 -13.87 3.43
N VAL A 8 6.13 -12.90 2.77
CA VAL A 8 5.76 -13.00 1.36
C VAL A 8 6.97 -12.64 0.51
N GLN A 9 7.28 -13.45 -0.47
CA GLN A 9 8.36 -13.17 -1.42
C GLN A 9 7.78 -12.46 -2.65
N HIS A 10 8.39 -11.35 -3.02
CA HIS A 10 8.02 -10.60 -4.22
C HIS A 10 9.17 -9.70 -4.67
N LYS A 11 9.01 -9.05 -5.83
CA LYS A 11 10.10 -8.29 -6.48
C LYS A 11 10.49 -7.00 -5.75
N ALA A 12 9.65 -6.47 -4.87
CA ALA A 12 9.94 -5.24 -4.14
C ALA A 12 10.51 -5.48 -2.74
N VAL A 13 10.67 -6.73 -2.30
CA VAL A 13 11.27 -7.00 -0.98
C VAL A 13 12.68 -6.41 -0.92
N GLY A 14 12.92 -5.56 0.09
CA GLY A 14 14.20 -4.89 0.29
C GLY A 14 14.42 -3.65 -0.57
N ALA A 15 13.44 -3.26 -1.40
CA ALA A 15 13.54 -2.06 -2.22
C ALA A 15 13.54 -0.79 -1.37
N LYS A 16 13.99 0.31 -1.96
CA LYS A 16 13.91 1.63 -1.33
C LYS A 16 12.51 2.20 -1.54
N VAL A 17 11.90 2.70 -0.48
CA VAL A 17 10.61 3.39 -0.51
C VAL A 17 10.81 4.86 -0.18
N THR A 18 10.27 5.72 -1.03
CA THR A 18 10.16 7.16 -0.76
C THR A 18 8.71 7.46 -0.41
N TYR A 19 8.49 8.02 0.76
CA TYR A 19 7.17 8.46 1.22
C TYR A 19 6.95 9.90 0.75
N ASN A 20 6.10 10.06 -0.27
CA ASN A 20 5.72 11.39 -0.77
C ASN A 20 4.73 12.08 0.19
N HIS A 21 4.07 11.27 1.01
CA HIS A 21 3.32 11.70 2.19
C HIS A 21 3.74 10.79 3.36
N ALA A 22 4.08 11.39 4.48
CA ALA A 22 4.59 10.63 5.63
C ALA A 22 3.51 9.75 6.26
N TYR A 23 3.90 8.57 6.75
CA TYR A 23 3.05 7.80 7.65
C TYR A 23 2.94 8.51 9.00
N ASN A 24 1.88 8.21 9.74
CA ASN A 24 1.66 8.81 11.05
C ASN A 24 2.71 8.29 12.05
N ARG A 25 3.25 9.19 12.87
CA ARG A 25 4.32 8.88 13.84
C ARG A 25 3.92 7.85 14.90
N TYR A 26 2.62 7.67 15.15
CA TYR A 26 2.12 6.69 16.10
C TYR A 26 1.93 5.31 15.49
N TYR A 27 1.96 5.19 14.16
CA TYR A 27 1.79 3.94 13.44
C TYR A 27 2.90 3.75 12.39
N PRO A 28 4.16 3.70 12.84
CA PRO A 28 5.29 3.58 11.92
C PRO A 28 5.57 2.14 11.48
N ALA A 29 4.97 1.15 12.16
CA ALA A 29 5.33 -0.26 12.01
C ALA A 29 6.85 -0.47 12.14
N ALA A 30 7.51 -1.05 11.13
CA ALA A 30 8.96 -1.25 11.11
C ALA A 30 9.72 -0.06 10.50
N GLY A 31 9.05 1.09 10.34
CA GLY A 31 9.66 2.27 9.72
C GLY A 31 9.59 2.24 8.20
N GLU A 32 10.54 2.88 7.54
CA GLU A 32 10.49 3.12 6.09
C GLU A 32 10.52 1.86 5.22
N GLN A 33 10.88 0.72 5.78
CA GLN A 33 10.94 -0.56 5.07
C GLN A 33 9.66 -1.38 5.17
N THR A 34 8.70 -0.95 5.97
CA THR A 34 7.48 -1.72 6.27
C THR A 34 6.80 -2.25 5.02
N LEU A 35 6.57 -1.40 4.03
CA LEU A 35 5.74 -1.75 2.87
C LEU A 35 6.42 -2.75 1.92
N VAL A 36 7.70 -3.03 2.12
CA VAL A 36 8.51 -3.89 1.26
C VAL A 36 9.37 -4.87 2.07
N ASP A 37 8.95 -5.22 3.28
CA ASP A 37 9.68 -6.18 4.12
C ASP A 37 9.13 -7.61 4.01
N GLY A 38 8.02 -7.80 3.34
CA GLY A 38 7.37 -9.09 3.19
C GLY A 38 6.52 -9.52 4.38
N ASN A 39 6.43 -8.71 5.43
CA ASN A 39 5.72 -9.07 6.66
C ASN A 39 4.28 -8.54 6.65
N MET A 40 3.34 -9.43 6.39
CA MET A 40 1.92 -9.08 6.43
C MET A 40 1.44 -8.86 7.86
N GLY A 41 0.59 -7.87 8.06
CA GLY A 41 -0.02 -7.57 9.35
C GLY A 41 -1.12 -8.55 9.75
N GLY A 42 -1.39 -8.60 11.05
CA GLY A 42 -2.45 -9.42 11.62
C GLY A 42 -3.75 -8.63 11.78
N TRP A 43 -4.61 -9.13 12.68
CA TRP A 43 -5.95 -8.60 12.91
C TRP A 43 -5.98 -7.29 13.69
N ALA A 44 -4.89 -6.94 14.37
CA ALA A 44 -4.80 -5.70 15.14
C ALA A 44 -4.00 -4.65 14.38
N HIS A 45 -4.60 -3.48 14.14
CA HIS A 45 -3.93 -2.40 13.43
C HIS A 45 -2.70 -1.85 14.17
N GLY A 46 -2.62 -2.05 15.47
CA GLY A 46 -1.48 -1.66 16.31
C GLY A 46 -0.45 -2.74 16.54
N ASP A 47 -0.41 -3.80 15.74
CA ASP A 47 0.49 -4.95 15.97
C ASP A 47 1.96 -4.71 15.56
N GLY A 48 2.29 -3.51 15.07
CA GLY A 48 3.64 -3.16 14.63
C GLY A 48 3.98 -3.58 13.21
N ARG A 49 3.01 -4.01 12.42
CA ARG A 49 3.18 -4.41 11.02
C ARG A 49 2.36 -3.55 10.05
N TRP A 50 1.43 -2.76 10.56
CA TRP A 50 0.59 -1.87 9.78
C TRP A 50 1.08 -0.44 9.92
N GLN A 51 1.27 0.26 8.81
CA GLN A 51 1.49 1.70 8.81
C GLN A 51 0.17 2.43 8.66
N GLY A 52 -0.03 3.46 9.47
CA GLY A 52 -1.22 4.28 9.43
C GLY A 52 -0.98 5.61 8.72
N PHE A 53 -1.93 6.00 7.87
CA PHE A 53 -1.91 7.23 7.09
C PHE A 53 -3.23 7.96 7.30
N ILE A 54 -3.17 9.28 7.48
CA ILE A 54 -4.36 10.09 7.67
C ILE A 54 -4.19 11.42 6.94
N GLY A 55 -5.29 11.93 6.41
CA GLY A 55 -5.34 13.18 5.66
C GLY A 55 -5.73 12.99 4.21
N LYS A 56 -5.94 14.08 3.49
CA LYS A 56 -6.50 14.09 2.14
C LYS A 56 -5.58 13.32 1.21
N ASP A 57 -4.59 13.40 0.75
CA ASP A 57 -3.77 12.61 -0.15
C ASP A 57 -2.75 11.78 0.64
N CYS A 58 -3.25 11.06 1.65
CA CYS A 58 -2.41 10.52 2.72
C CYS A 58 -1.55 9.32 2.33
N PHE A 59 -1.86 8.63 1.24
CA PHE A 59 -1.03 7.51 0.80
C PHE A 59 -0.45 7.80 -0.57
N ASP A 60 0.86 8.02 -0.61
CA ASP A 60 1.60 8.32 -1.83
C ASP A 60 3.06 7.90 -1.62
N VAL A 61 3.46 6.79 -2.22
CA VAL A 61 4.80 6.24 -2.08
C VAL A 61 5.39 5.89 -3.44
N THR A 62 6.71 5.97 -3.53
CA THR A 62 7.47 5.53 -4.71
C THR A 62 8.46 4.45 -4.30
N ILE A 63 8.38 3.31 -4.99
CA ILE A 63 9.31 2.19 -4.79
C ILE A 63 10.35 2.24 -5.89
N ASP A 64 11.62 2.18 -5.51
CA ASP A 64 12.75 2.02 -6.43
C ASP A 64 13.19 0.55 -6.41
N LEU A 65 12.92 -0.17 -7.48
CA LEU A 65 13.32 -1.58 -7.63
C LEU A 65 14.82 -1.74 -7.85
N GLY A 66 15.54 -0.63 -8.04
CA GLY A 66 16.98 -0.63 -8.23
C GLY A 66 17.45 -0.85 -9.66
N LYS A 67 16.60 -1.44 -10.49
CA LYS A 67 16.86 -1.69 -11.91
C LYS A 67 15.56 -1.85 -12.67
N SER A 68 15.62 -1.68 -13.98
CA SER A 68 14.50 -1.97 -14.87
C SER A 68 14.07 -3.43 -14.71
N THR A 69 12.81 -3.66 -14.43
CA THR A 69 12.25 -4.96 -14.01
C THR A 69 10.93 -5.22 -14.73
N LYS A 70 10.73 -6.45 -15.17
CA LYS A 70 9.41 -6.86 -15.69
C LYS A 70 8.43 -7.00 -14.54
N ILE A 71 7.28 -6.33 -14.67
CA ILE A 71 6.25 -6.28 -13.64
C ILE A 71 4.93 -6.78 -14.24
N SER A 72 4.33 -7.78 -13.60
CA SER A 72 3.02 -8.33 -14.00
C SER A 72 1.89 -7.93 -13.05
N SER A 73 2.20 -7.52 -11.83
CA SER A 73 1.18 -7.04 -10.89
C SER A 73 1.79 -6.18 -9.78
N VAL A 74 0.97 -5.25 -9.29
CA VAL A 74 1.24 -4.46 -8.09
C VAL A 74 0.00 -4.53 -7.22
N GLY A 75 0.11 -5.14 -6.05
CA GLY A 75 -0.99 -5.28 -5.10
C GLY A 75 -0.65 -4.61 -3.78
N THR A 76 -1.55 -3.78 -3.29
CA THR A 76 -1.40 -3.11 -2.00
C THR A 76 -2.47 -3.60 -1.05
N ASP A 77 -2.07 -4.05 0.12
CA ASP A 77 -2.95 -4.67 1.09
C ASP A 77 -3.42 -3.65 2.12
N PHE A 78 -4.75 -3.51 2.22
CA PHE A 78 -5.43 -2.58 3.11
C PHE A 78 -6.26 -3.33 4.15
N MET A 79 -6.44 -2.68 5.29
CA MET A 79 -7.35 -3.14 6.34
C MET A 79 -8.62 -2.27 6.38
N GLN A 80 -9.76 -2.89 6.65
CA GLN A 80 -10.90 -2.16 7.18
C GLN A 80 -11.18 -2.62 8.60
N SER A 81 -11.29 -1.65 9.50
CA SER A 81 -11.71 -1.84 10.89
C SER A 81 -12.50 -0.60 11.27
N SER A 82 -13.82 -0.70 11.22
CA SER A 82 -14.70 0.48 11.30
C SER A 82 -14.70 1.14 12.68
N GLY A 83 -14.46 0.39 13.76
CA GLY A 83 -14.39 0.94 15.11
C GLY A 83 -13.40 2.10 15.23
N PRO A 84 -12.12 1.93 14.91
CA PRO A 84 -11.14 3.01 14.91
C PRO A 84 -11.16 3.88 13.63
N GLU A 85 -12.20 3.79 12.81
CA GLU A 85 -12.35 4.55 11.57
C GLU A 85 -11.25 4.28 10.54
N ILE A 86 -10.90 3.02 10.40
CA ILE A 86 -10.01 2.52 9.36
C ILE A 86 -10.89 1.96 8.24
N PHE A 87 -10.81 2.56 7.06
CA PHE A 87 -11.66 2.19 5.92
C PHE A 87 -10.82 1.87 4.70
N TYR A 88 -11.34 1.06 3.80
CA TYR A 88 -10.72 0.86 2.49
C TYR A 88 -10.67 2.19 1.72
N PRO A 89 -9.67 2.37 0.85
CA PRO A 89 -9.55 3.61 0.10
C PRO A 89 -10.69 3.82 -0.89
N SER A 90 -10.98 5.08 -1.20
CA SER A 90 -11.94 5.47 -2.22
C SER A 90 -11.34 5.49 -3.63
N GLN A 91 -10.03 5.47 -3.74
CA GLN A 91 -9.32 5.46 -5.02
C GLN A 91 -7.94 4.82 -4.85
N TYR A 92 -7.55 4.04 -5.84
CA TYR A 92 -6.25 3.38 -5.87
C TYR A 92 -5.62 3.57 -7.25
N THR A 93 -4.39 4.06 -7.27
CA THR A 93 -3.68 4.42 -8.50
C THR A 93 -2.29 3.80 -8.49
N VAL A 94 -1.89 3.20 -9.61
CA VAL A 94 -0.54 2.68 -9.83
C VAL A 94 0.04 3.36 -11.05
N SER A 95 1.28 3.85 -10.92
CA SER A 95 2.05 4.46 -12.02
C SER A 95 3.44 3.87 -12.03
N VAL A 96 4.05 3.81 -13.19
CA VAL A 96 5.39 3.24 -13.39
C VAL A 96 6.29 4.22 -14.12
N SER A 97 7.61 4.08 -13.90
CA SER A 97 8.61 4.95 -14.51
C SER A 97 9.95 4.24 -14.64
N GLU A 98 10.71 4.59 -15.69
CA GLU A 98 12.11 4.15 -15.86
C GLU A 98 13.10 5.12 -15.20
N ASP A 99 12.76 6.41 -15.14
CA ASP A 99 13.68 7.45 -14.68
C ASP A 99 13.34 8.03 -13.29
N GLY A 100 12.19 7.66 -12.72
CA GLY A 100 11.73 8.17 -11.44
C GLY A 100 11.17 9.59 -11.48
N LYS A 101 11.04 10.17 -12.66
CA LYS A 101 10.54 11.54 -12.89
C LYS A 101 9.28 11.55 -13.75
N ASN A 102 9.30 10.80 -14.84
CA ASN A 102 8.19 10.71 -15.78
C ASN A 102 7.44 9.40 -15.53
N PHE A 103 6.25 9.51 -14.98
CA PHE A 103 5.42 8.37 -14.63
C PHE A 103 4.29 8.19 -15.63
N THR A 104 4.01 6.93 -15.97
CA THR A 104 2.86 6.53 -16.76
C THR A 104 1.86 5.83 -15.84
N ARG A 105 0.65 6.35 -15.76
CA ARG A 105 -0.42 5.72 -15.00
C ARG A 105 -0.87 4.45 -15.71
N VAL A 106 -0.85 3.33 -15.00
CA VAL A 106 -1.26 2.01 -15.54
C VAL A 106 -2.56 1.52 -14.93
N PHE A 107 -2.95 2.07 -13.78
CA PHE A 107 -4.20 1.70 -13.10
C PHE A 107 -4.73 2.87 -12.28
N ASP A 108 -6.04 3.08 -12.39
CA ASP A 108 -6.74 4.10 -11.59
C ASP A 108 -8.19 3.66 -11.42
N LYS A 109 -8.56 3.33 -10.20
CA LYS A 109 -9.90 2.85 -9.90
C LYS A 109 -10.48 3.54 -8.67
N LYS A 110 -11.74 3.93 -8.77
CA LYS A 110 -12.52 4.46 -7.66
C LYS A 110 -13.39 3.35 -7.07
N TYR A 111 -13.60 3.43 -5.77
CA TYR A 111 -14.39 2.45 -5.01
C TYR A 111 -15.41 3.19 -4.17
N GLU A 112 -16.60 2.61 -4.03
CA GLU A 112 -17.57 3.10 -3.08
C GLU A 112 -17.10 2.81 -1.67
N SER A 113 -17.20 3.81 -0.79
CA SER A 113 -16.86 3.67 0.60
C SER A 113 -18.01 3.06 1.39
N SER A 114 -17.68 2.23 2.38
CA SER A 114 -18.66 1.58 3.26
C SER A 114 -18.20 1.66 4.71
N LYS A 115 -19.13 1.97 5.60
CA LYS A 115 -18.92 1.92 7.05
C LYS A 115 -19.31 0.57 7.64
N GLU A 116 -19.42 -0.46 6.81
CA GLU A 116 -19.78 -1.80 7.29
C GLU A 116 -18.92 -2.19 8.49
N PRO A 117 -19.55 -2.64 9.62
CA PRO A 117 -18.82 -2.94 10.85
C PRO A 117 -18.09 -4.27 10.76
N ILE A 118 -17.08 -4.32 9.90
CA ILE A 118 -16.24 -5.48 9.66
C ILE A 118 -14.80 -5.21 10.09
N LEU A 119 -14.09 -6.28 10.35
CA LEU A 119 -12.63 -6.30 10.39
C LEU A 119 -12.18 -7.26 9.29
N ASN A 120 -11.61 -6.74 8.25
CA ASN A 120 -11.18 -7.54 7.11
C ASN A 120 -10.04 -6.87 6.35
N PHE A 121 -9.54 -7.57 5.36
CA PHE A 121 -8.41 -7.15 4.54
C PHE A 121 -8.79 -7.22 3.07
N LYS A 122 -8.19 -6.35 2.28
CA LYS A 122 -8.37 -6.35 0.83
C LYS A 122 -7.08 -5.93 0.15
N THR A 123 -6.58 -6.75 -0.75
CA THR A 123 -5.47 -6.40 -1.60
C THR A 123 -6.01 -5.84 -2.90
N LEU A 124 -5.81 -4.54 -3.12
CA LEU A 124 -6.16 -3.90 -4.39
C LEU A 124 -4.99 -4.11 -5.35
N THR A 125 -5.27 -4.60 -6.55
CA THR A 125 -4.23 -5.08 -7.45
C THR A 125 -4.44 -4.60 -8.88
N TRP A 126 -3.38 -4.04 -9.46
CA TRP A 126 -3.23 -3.91 -10.90
C TRP A 126 -2.56 -5.16 -11.44
N LYS A 127 -3.06 -5.67 -12.56
CA LYS A 127 -2.44 -6.76 -13.32
C LYS A 127 -2.21 -6.32 -14.75
N GLY A 128 -1.06 -6.64 -15.30
CA GLY A 128 -0.71 -6.28 -16.66
C GLY A 128 0.69 -6.78 -17.03
N SER A 129 1.38 -6.02 -17.87
CA SER A 129 2.75 -6.29 -18.27
C SER A 129 3.44 -4.96 -18.55
N LYS A 130 4.39 -4.61 -17.70
CA LYS A 130 5.21 -3.41 -17.85
C LYS A 130 6.64 -3.71 -17.45
N THR A 131 7.56 -2.95 -18.02
CA THR A 131 8.96 -2.96 -17.58
C THR A 131 9.26 -1.58 -17.02
N ALA A 132 9.69 -1.52 -15.75
CA ALA A 132 9.96 -0.26 -15.07
C ALA A 132 10.92 -0.47 -13.91
N ARG A 133 11.59 0.61 -13.50
CA ARG A 133 12.41 0.63 -12.29
C ARG A 133 11.64 1.18 -11.09
N TYR A 134 10.77 2.15 -11.33
CA TYR A 134 10.04 2.84 -10.25
C TYR A 134 8.55 2.55 -10.34
N ILE A 135 7.93 2.36 -9.17
CA ILE A 135 6.49 2.17 -9.04
C ILE A 135 5.99 3.21 -8.05
N ARG A 136 5.01 4.01 -8.45
CA ARG A 136 4.31 4.94 -7.56
C ARG A 136 2.93 4.41 -7.27
N VAL A 137 2.61 4.30 -5.99
CA VAL A 137 1.31 3.84 -5.51
C VAL A 137 0.66 4.96 -4.73
N GLN A 138 -0.56 5.29 -5.11
CA GLN A 138 -1.35 6.33 -4.45
C GLN A 138 -2.72 5.78 -4.08
N ALA A 139 -3.25 6.22 -2.96
CA ALA A 139 -4.60 5.91 -2.54
C ALA A 139 -5.20 7.10 -1.81
N LYS A 140 -6.49 7.31 -2.00
CA LYS A 140 -7.24 8.33 -1.28
C LYS A 140 -8.06 7.67 -0.17
N PRO A 141 -8.22 8.34 0.98
CA PRO A 141 -9.04 7.79 2.05
C PRO A 141 -10.49 7.65 1.62
N SER A 142 -11.29 6.95 2.42
CA SER A 142 -12.73 6.79 2.17
C SER A 142 -13.41 8.15 2.06
N SER A 143 -14.60 8.17 1.44
CA SER A 143 -15.42 9.38 1.36
C SER A 143 -15.85 9.89 2.75
N PHE A 144 -15.75 9.04 3.77
CA PHE A 144 -16.03 9.39 5.17
C PHE A 144 -14.79 9.96 5.89
N GLY A 145 -13.64 10.02 5.24
CA GLY A 145 -12.36 10.31 5.88
C GLY A 145 -11.79 9.10 6.61
N GLY A 146 -11.19 9.31 7.77
CA GLY A 146 -10.57 8.25 8.57
C GLY A 146 -9.19 7.87 8.06
N TRP A 147 -8.74 6.71 8.50
CA TRP A 147 -7.39 6.21 8.28
C TRP A 147 -7.31 5.29 7.07
N LEU A 148 -6.14 5.26 6.43
CA LEU A 148 -5.68 4.13 5.62
C LEU A 148 -4.62 3.37 6.42
N PHE A 149 -4.74 2.05 6.52
CA PHE A 149 -3.71 1.19 7.09
C PHE A 149 -3.23 0.22 6.02
N VAL A 150 -1.93 0.18 5.84
CA VAL A 150 -1.25 -0.59 4.80
C VAL A 150 -0.10 -1.37 5.42
N ASP A 151 0.06 -2.63 5.04
CA ASP A 151 1.17 -3.45 5.53
C ASP A 151 2.20 -3.80 4.45
N GLU A 152 1.77 -4.06 3.22
CA GLU A 152 2.68 -4.52 2.18
C GLU A 152 2.24 -4.07 0.78
N ILE A 153 3.21 -3.78 -0.07
CA ILE A 153 3.02 -3.59 -1.52
C ILE A 153 3.71 -4.75 -2.22
N ILE A 154 2.93 -5.64 -2.79
CA ILE A 154 3.39 -6.90 -3.38
C ILE A 154 3.59 -6.71 -4.88
N VAL A 155 4.80 -6.88 -5.36
CA VAL A 155 5.16 -6.71 -6.77
C VAL A 155 5.56 -8.08 -7.37
N LYS A 156 4.90 -8.44 -8.44
CA LYS A 156 5.21 -9.68 -9.16
C LYS A 156 5.51 -9.43 -10.62
#